data_f2be38e43493778cec006c51a5e74d66
#
_entry.id   f2be38e43493778cec006c51a5e74d66
#
_cell.length_a   1.000
_cell.length_b   1.000
_cell.length_c   1.000
_cell.angle_alpha   90.00
_cell.angle_beta   90.00
_cell.angle_gamma   90.00
#
_symmetry.space_group_name_H-M   'P 1'
#
loop_
_entity.id
_entity.type
_entity.pdbx_description
1 polymer ?
#
loop_
_entity_poly.entity_id
_entity_poly.type
_entity_poly.pdbx_seq_one_letter_code
_entity_poly.pdbx_strand_id
1 'polypeptide(L)'
;MAKITKEAALLYHSQGKPGKIEVVPTKPYSTQTDLSLAYSPGVAEPCLEIEKNPQDAYKYTAKGNLVAVISNGTAVLGLGDIGALSGKPVMEGKGLLFKIYAGIDVFDIEVDEKDPEKFIAAVKAIAPTFGGINLEDIKAPECFEIERRLKEELDIPVMHDDQHGTAIISSAGLVNALQVAGKKIEDVKIVVNGAGASAVSCTKLYVSLGARLENIVMLDSKGVISKARTDLNEQKRYFATDRTDIHTLEEAIKGADVFLGLSKGNVLSQDMVRSMAPMPIVFALANPTPEISYEDAMAARPDVLMATGRSDYPNQINNVIGF
;
A
#
# COMPACT_ATOMS: atom_id res chain seq x y z
N MET A 1 -13.96 -17.53 10.94
CA MET A 1 -12.61 -17.59 11.61
C MET A 1 -12.72 -17.07 13.04
N ALA A 2 -11.85 -17.53 13.96
CA ALA A 2 -11.83 -17.02 15.34
C ALA A 2 -11.45 -15.52 15.33
N LYS A 3 -12.15 -14.72 16.12
CA LYS A 3 -11.85 -13.28 16.28
C LYS A 3 -10.49 -13.13 16.98
N ILE A 4 -9.54 -12.43 16.35
CA ILE A 4 -8.24 -12.15 16.96
C ILE A 4 -8.44 -11.20 18.16
N THR A 5 -7.96 -11.62 19.34
CA THR A 5 -8.00 -10.78 20.55
C THR A 5 -6.71 -9.97 20.70
N LYS A 6 -6.77 -8.90 21.48
CA LYS A 6 -5.59 -8.08 21.81
C LYS A 6 -4.49 -8.93 22.46
N GLU A 7 -4.88 -9.78 23.40
CA GLU A 7 -3.96 -10.66 24.15
C GLU A 7 -3.25 -11.64 23.20
N ALA A 8 -4.00 -12.26 22.28
CA ALA A 8 -3.42 -13.17 21.30
C ALA A 8 -2.43 -12.45 20.36
N ALA A 9 -2.77 -11.23 19.93
CA ALA A 9 -1.88 -10.43 19.08
C ALA A 9 -0.58 -10.04 19.83
N LEU A 10 -0.69 -9.57 21.07
CA LEU A 10 0.49 -9.22 21.87
C LEU A 10 1.36 -10.44 22.17
N LEU A 11 0.74 -11.57 22.50
CA LEU A 11 1.45 -12.82 22.75
C LEU A 11 2.22 -13.29 21.53
N TYR A 12 1.60 -13.25 20.35
CA TYR A 12 2.25 -13.61 19.08
C TYR A 12 3.55 -12.81 18.84
N HIS A 13 3.59 -11.53 19.19
CA HIS A 13 4.76 -10.68 18.97
C HIS A 13 5.85 -10.80 20.04
N SER A 14 5.51 -11.30 21.24
CA SER A 14 6.42 -11.33 22.40
C SER A 14 6.88 -12.74 22.80
N GLN A 15 6.14 -13.79 22.44
CA GLN A 15 6.45 -15.16 22.84
C GLN A 15 7.67 -15.71 22.10
N GLY A 16 8.53 -16.43 22.81
CA GLY A 16 9.76 -17.00 22.25
C GLY A 16 10.77 -15.90 21.91
N LYS A 17 11.24 -15.87 20.67
CA LYS A 17 12.07 -14.77 20.16
C LYS A 17 11.19 -13.59 19.75
N PRO A 18 11.29 -12.42 20.38
CA PRO A 18 10.46 -11.27 20.03
C PRO A 18 10.67 -10.81 18.59
N GLY A 19 9.62 -10.22 18.00
CA GLY A 19 9.63 -9.75 16.63
C GLY A 19 9.27 -10.85 15.61
N LYS A 20 9.44 -10.55 14.32
CA LYS A 20 9.06 -11.44 13.21
C LYS A 20 10.19 -11.74 12.24
N ILE A 21 11.33 -11.07 12.38
CA ILE A 21 12.49 -11.24 11.52
C ILE A 21 13.74 -11.60 12.32
N GLU A 22 14.68 -12.25 11.67
CA GLU A 22 15.98 -12.58 12.22
C GLU A 22 17.03 -12.60 11.11
N VAL A 23 18.26 -12.22 11.42
CA VAL A 23 19.39 -12.28 10.51
C VAL A 23 20.20 -13.54 10.84
N VAL A 24 20.40 -14.40 9.85
CA VAL A 24 21.15 -15.64 9.99
C VAL A 24 22.27 -15.71 8.96
N PRO A 25 23.45 -16.29 9.31
CA PRO A 25 24.53 -16.51 8.36
C PRO A 25 24.11 -17.47 7.25
N THR A 26 24.54 -17.18 6.00
CA THR A 26 24.30 -18.04 4.82
C THR A 26 25.52 -18.84 4.41
N LYS A 27 26.68 -18.61 5.03
CA LYS A 27 27.94 -19.28 4.74
C LYS A 27 28.38 -20.14 5.93
N PRO A 28 29.18 -21.20 5.71
CA PRO A 28 29.79 -21.96 6.77
C PRO A 28 30.66 -21.05 7.68
N TYR A 29 30.67 -21.35 8.98
CA TYR A 29 31.44 -20.58 9.98
C TYR A 29 32.03 -21.48 11.08
N SER A 30 32.18 -22.76 10.78
CA SER A 30 32.58 -23.78 11.78
C SER A 30 34.10 -23.96 11.88
N THR A 31 34.86 -23.57 10.87
CA THR A 31 36.31 -23.74 10.81
C THR A 31 37.03 -22.39 10.74
N GLN A 32 38.32 -22.42 11.12
CA GLN A 32 39.18 -21.24 10.97
C GLN A 32 39.33 -20.80 9.51
N THR A 33 39.31 -21.75 8.59
CA THR A 33 39.34 -21.47 7.14
C THR A 33 38.06 -20.74 6.73
N ASP A 34 36.90 -21.16 7.20
CA ASP A 34 35.63 -20.49 6.90
C ASP A 34 35.68 -19.02 7.37
N LEU A 35 36.16 -18.78 8.59
CA LEU A 35 36.26 -17.44 9.14
C LEU A 35 37.27 -16.57 8.38
N SER A 36 38.39 -17.16 7.94
CA SER A 36 39.39 -16.46 7.13
C SER A 36 38.88 -16.08 5.74
N LEU A 37 38.00 -16.89 5.15
CA LEU A 37 37.31 -16.59 3.90
C LEU A 37 36.19 -15.55 4.10
N ALA A 38 35.41 -15.69 5.17
CA ALA A 38 34.27 -14.83 5.45
C ALA A 38 34.66 -13.40 5.88
N TYR A 39 35.84 -13.24 6.49
CA TYR A 39 36.29 -11.94 6.99
C TYR A 39 37.75 -11.69 6.59
N SER A 40 38.71 -11.69 7.50
CA SER A 40 40.09 -11.33 7.20
C SER A 40 40.96 -12.59 7.04
N PRO A 41 41.74 -12.73 5.95
CA PRO A 41 42.00 -11.76 4.84
C PRO A 41 41.08 -11.89 3.64
N GLY A 42 40.29 -12.97 3.51
CA GLY A 42 39.59 -13.35 2.29
C GLY A 42 38.60 -12.31 1.76
N VAL A 43 37.96 -11.54 2.65
CA VAL A 43 36.97 -10.51 2.30
C VAL A 43 37.57 -9.35 1.47
N ALA A 44 38.87 -9.17 1.44
CA ALA A 44 39.51 -8.13 0.66
C ALA A 44 39.30 -8.34 -0.86
N GLU A 45 39.30 -9.59 -1.33
CA GLU A 45 39.15 -9.88 -2.75
C GLU A 45 37.81 -9.43 -3.33
N PRO A 46 36.65 -9.80 -2.79
CA PRO A 46 35.37 -9.26 -3.26
C PRO A 46 35.24 -7.74 -3.13
N CYS A 47 35.86 -7.10 -2.13
CA CYS A 47 35.89 -5.65 -2.05
C CYS A 47 36.60 -5.02 -3.24
N LEU A 48 37.77 -5.54 -3.64
CA LEU A 48 38.54 -5.06 -4.79
C LEU A 48 37.81 -5.29 -6.11
N GLU A 49 37.10 -6.40 -6.25
CA GLU A 49 36.30 -6.66 -7.45
C GLU A 49 35.10 -5.68 -7.56
N ILE A 50 34.41 -5.40 -6.45
CA ILE A 50 33.32 -4.43 -6.41
C ILE A 50 33.82 -3.01 -6.67
N GLU A 51 35.00 -2.63 -6.17
CA GLU A 51 35.64 -1.33 -6.44
C GLU A 51 35.88 -1.15 -7.96
N LYS A 52 36.37 -2.20 -8.65
CA LYS A 52 36.57 -2.18 -10.10
C LYS A 52 35.27 -2.15 -10.88
N ASN A 53 34.28 -2.91 -10.44
CA ASN A 53 32.97 -3.01 -11.07
C ASN A 53 31.86 -3.05 -10.02
N PRO A 54 31.16 -1.93 -9.76
CA PRO A 54 30.10 -1.86 -8.75
C PRO A 54 28.96 -2.88 -8.94
N GLN A 55 28.73 -3.38 -10.18
CA GLN A 55 27.72 -4.40 -10.44
C GLN A 55 28.05 -5.76 -9.77
N ASP A 56 29.32 -5.99 -9.46
CA ASP A 56 29.73 -7.22 -8.77
C ASP A 56 29.27 -7.26 -7.29
N ALA A 57 28.72 -6.15 -6.75
CA ALA A 57 28.01 -6.16 -5.48
C ALA A 57 26.84 -7.13 -5.49
N TYR A 58 26.12 -7.28 -6.60
CA TYR A 58 25.02 -8.25 -6.76
C TYR A 58 25.50 -9.71 -6.78
N LYS A 59 26.77 -9.94 -7.09
CA LYS A 59 27.38 -11.28 -7.14
C LYS A 59 27.98 -11.70 -5.80
N TYR A 60 28.60 -10.75 -5.09
CA TYR A 60 29.41 -11.06 -3.91
C TYR A 60 28.74 -10.69 -2.59
N THR A 61 27.59 -10.01 -2.61
CA THR A 61 26.87 -9.59 -1.39
C THR A 61 25.40 -10.01 -1.43
N ALA A 62 24.68 -9.79 -0.33
CA ALA A 62 23.23 -10.00 -0.24
C ALA A 62 22.40 -8.96 -1.01
N LYS A 63 23.03 -7.90 -1.57
CA LYS A 63 22.34 -6.76 -2.22
C LYS A 63 21.29 -7.19 -3.23
N GLY A 64 21.55 -8.23 -4.02
CA GLY A 64 20.65 -8.69 -5.09
C GLY A 64 19.32 -9.29 -4.60
N ASN A 65 19.22 -9.65 -3.31
CA ASN A 65 18.01 -10.20 -2.72
C ASN A 65 17.62 -9.50 -1.41
N LEU A 66 18.08 -8.28 -1.19
CA LEU A 66 17.83 -7.52 0.04
C LEU A 66 17.08 -6.23 -0.28
N VAL A 67 15.85 -6.09 0.24
CA VAL A 67 15.01 -4.91 0.11
C VAL A 67 14.94 -4.17 1.45
N ALA A 68 14.97 -2.83 1.41
CA ALA A 68 14.63 -2.02 2.57
C ALA A 68 13.13 -1.75 2.60
N VAL A 69 12.45 -2.03 3.71
CA VAL A 69 11.11 -1.51 4.01
C VAL A 69 11.30 -0.26 4.87
N ILE A 70 11.00 0.91 4.34
CA ILE A 70 11.33 2.19 4.98
C ILE A 70 10.06 2.97 5.29
N SER A 71 9.94 3.41 6.56
CA SER A 71 8.81 4.20 7.05
C SER A 71 9.27 5.34 7.95
N ASN A 72 8.47 6.40 8.01
CA ASN A 72 8.57 7.40 9.10
C ASN A 72 7.36 7.37 10.05
N GLY A 73 6.48 6.40 9.90
CA GLY A 73 5.35 6.15 10.79
C GLY A 73 4.29 7.25 10.81
N THR A 74 4.16 8.01 9.71
CA THR A 74 3.21 9.14 9.65
C THR A 74 1.81 8.77 9.15
N ALA A 75 1.61 7.53 8.66
CA ALA A 75 0.30 7.03 8.20
C ALA A 75 0.13 5.53 8.48
N VAL A 76 0.41 5.09 9.70
CA VAL A 76 0.41 3.67 10.07
C VAL A 76 -1.00 3.12 10.17
N LEU A 77 -1.38 2.25 9.21
CA LEU A 77 -2.72 1.62 9.13
C LEU A 77 -3.86 2.67 9.30
N GLY A 78 -4.88 2.36 10.11
CA GLY A 78 -5.92 3.30 10.53
C GLY A 78 -5.58 4.12 11.79
N LEU A 79 -4.34 4.01 12.31
CA LEU A 79 -3.91 4.68 13.54
C LEU A 79 -3.34 6.10 13.29
N GLY A 80 -2.96 6.40 12.04
CA GLY A 80 -2.42 7.70 11.65
C GLY A 80 -0.94 7.89 12.02
N ASP A 81 -0.57 9.12 12.40
CA ASP A 81 0.80 9.50 12.76
C ASP A 81 1.15 9.07 14.18
N ILE A 82 1.63 7.86 14.33
CA ILE A 82 2.06 7.29 15.63
C ILE A 82 3.59 7.26 15.80
N GLY A 83 4.33 7.74 14.81
CA GLY A 83 5.80 7.82 14.81
C GLY A 83 6.51 6.56 14.33
N ALA A 84 7.75 6.72 13.92
CA ALA A 84 8.56 5.70 13.26
C ALA A 84 8.68 4.41 14.12
N LEU A 85 9.11 4.53 15.37
CA LEU A 85 9.32 3.38 16.26
C LEU A 85 8.03 2.56 16.47
N SER A 86 6.89 3.24 16.63
CA SER A 86 5.60 2.56 16.84
C SER A 86 5.12 1.82 15.59
N GLY A 87 5.61 2.19 14.40
CA GLY A 87 5.34 1.52 13.12
C GLY A 87 6.11 0.21 12.94
N LYS A 88 7.21 -0.02 13.69
CA LYS A 88 8.09 -1.17 13.50
C LYS A 88 7.39 -2.54 13.43
N PRO A 89 6.39 -2.88 14.25
CA PRO A 89 5.70 -4.15 14.11
C PRO A 89 5.02 -4.36 12.74
N VAL A 90 4.59 -3.28 12.08
CA VAL A 90 4.02 -3.33 10.73
C VAL A 90 5.13 -3.57 9.70
N MET A 91 6.27 -2.86 9.85
CA MET A 91 7.42 -2.99 8.94
C MET A 91 8.04 -4.39 8.99
N GLU A 92 8.21 -4.97 10.18
CA GLU A 92 8.60 -6.38 10.32
C GLU A 92 7.56 -7.34 9.69
N GLY A 93 6.27 -7.01 9.82
CA GLY A 93 5.20 -7.75 9.15
C GLY A 93 5.35 -7.71 7.64
N LYS A 94 5.65 -6.54 7.07
CA LYS A 94 5.92 -6.40 5.64
C LYS A 94 7.14 -7.22 5.22
N GLY A 95 8.22 -7.21 6.00
CA GLY A 95 9.40 -8.05 5.77
C GLY A 95 9.08 -9.55 5.77
N LEU A 96 8.24 -10.01 6.70
CA LEU A 96 7.73 -11.38 6.71
C LEU A 96 7.01 -11.73 5.41
N LEU A 97 6.16 -10.83 4.89
CA LEU A 97 5.40 -11.05 3.65
C LEU A 97 6.33 -11.13 2.43
N PHE A 98 7.31 -10.24 2.30
CA PHE A 98 8.34 -10.34 1.25
C PHE A 98 9.04 -11.70 1.27
N LYS A 99 9.37 -12.19 2.47
CA LYS A 99 10.07 -13.47 2.62
C LYS A 99 9.22 -14.65 2.21
N ILE A 100 7.97 -14.74 2.71
CA ILE A 100 7.13 -15.92 2.46
C ILE A 100 6.56 -15.98 1.04
N TYR A 101 6.30 -14.82 0.41
CA TYR A 101 5.69 -14.79 -0.94
C TYR A 101 6.70 -14.64 -2.07
N ALA A 102 7.79 -13.93 -1.87
CA ALA A 102 8.78 -13.67 -2.92
C ALA A 102 10.18 -14.22 -2.63
N GLY A 103 10.44 -14.79 -1.44
CA GLY A 103 11.76 -15.26 -1.06
C GLY A 103 12.79 -14.14 -0.82
N ILE A 104 12.34 -12.88 -0.79
CA ILE A 104 13.19 -11.69 -0.64
C ILE A 104 13.49 -11.44 0.84
N ASP A 105 14.75 -11.15 1.15
CA ASP A 105 15.18 -10.72 2.47
C ASP A 105 14.91 -9.23 2.67
N VAL A 106 14.58 -8.84 3.90
CA VAL A 106 14.22 -7.46 4.23
C VAL A 106 14.95 -6.98 5.47
N PHE A 107 15.45 -5.74 5.41
CA PHE A 107 15.66 -4.92 6.60
C PHE A 107 14.57 -3.86 6.67
N ASP A 108 13.86 -3.81 7.80
CA ASP A 108 12.94 -2.72 8.12
C ASP A 108 13.74 -1.56 8.74
N ILE A 109 13.49 -0.35 8.23
CA ILE A 109 14.21 0.87 8.60
C ILE A 109 13.20 1.93 9.01
N GLU A 110 13.12 2.21 10.30
CA GLU A 110 12.27 3.24 10.87
C GLU A 110 13.04 4.55 10.95
N VAL A 111 12.74 5.51 10.07
CA VAL A 111 13.39 6.81 9.98
C VAL A 111 12.60 7.85 10.78
N ASP A 112 13.13 8.29 11.92
CA ASP A 112 12.49 9.32 12.75
C ASP A 112 12.73 10.73 12.18
N GLU A 113 12.23 10.96 10.98
CA GLU A 113 12.29 12.24 10.30
C GLU A 113 11.02 12.48 9.47
N LYS A 114 10.37 13.62 9.67
CA LYS A 114 9.15 14.01 8.97
C LYS A 114 9.36 15.03 7.86
N ASP A 115 10.50 15.70 7.85
CA ASP A 115 10.90 16.60 6.77
C ASP A 115 11.26 15.77 5.53
N PRO A 116 10.58 15.96 4.38
CA PRO A 116 10.81 15.15 3.19
C PRO A 116 12.26 15.23 2.66
N GLU A 117 12.90 16.40 2.73
CA GLU A 117 14.26 16.58 2.23
C GLU A 117 15.28 15.76 3.05
N LYS A 118 15.13 15.80 4.37
CA LYS A 118 16.00 15.03 5.26
C LYS A 118 15.72 13.55 5.18
N PHE A 119 14.44 13.15 5.06
CA PHE A 119 14.05 11.77 4.87
C PHE A 119 14.65 11.19 3.58
N ILE A 120 14.51 11.90 2.45
CA ILE A 120 15.12 11.53 1.17
C ILE A 120 16.63 11.41 1.29
N ALA A 121 17.28 12.36 1.96
CA ALA A 121 18.73 12.32 2.16
C ALA A 121 19.16 11.09 2.98
N ALA A 122 18.44 10.74 4.03
CA ALA A 122 18.70 9.53 4.83
C ALA A 122 18.55 8.26 4.01
N VAL A 123 17.45 8.13 3.25
CA VAL A 123 17.20 6.97 2.37
C VAL A 123 18.28 6.82 1.31
N LYS A 124 18.70 7.92 0.67
CA LYS A 124 19.78 7.90 -0.33
C LYS A 124 21.12 7.45 0.28
N ALA A 125 21.41 7.87 1.51
CA ALA A 125 22.65 7.50 2.17
C ALA A 125 22.78 6.00 2.47
N ILE A 126 21.65 5.30 2.72
CA ILE A 126 21.62 3.85 2.99
C ILE A 126 21.33 2.99 1.75
N ALA A 127 20.88 3.59 0.66
CA ALA A 127 20.48 2.89 -0.58
C ALA A 127 21.56 1.94 -1.16
N PRO A 128 22.87 2.20 -1.03
CA PRO A 128 23.89 1.26 -1.52
C PRO A 128 23.79 -0.16 -0.95
N THR A 129 23.22 -0.33 0.24
CA THR A 129 23.03 -1.64 0.90
C THR A 129 22.02 -2.51 0.16
N PHE A 130 21.03 -1.93 -0.52
CA PHE A 130 19.82 -2.60 -0.97
C PHE A 130 19.73 -2.78 -2.48
N GLY A 131 19.06 -3.85 -2.91
CA GLY A 131 18.68 -4.07 -4.30
C GLY A 131 17.36 -3.42 -4.69
N GLY A 132 16.56 -2.97 -3.71
CA GLY A 132 15.31 -2.24 -3.90
C GLY A 132 14.81 -1.63 -2.60
N ILE A 133 13.85 -0.71 -2.71
CA ILE A 133 13.24 -0.01 -1.58
C ILE A 133 11.71 -0.08 -1.70
N ASN A 134 11.06 -0.52 -0.62
CA ASN A 134 9.64 -0.35 -0.39
C ASN A 134 9.42 0.75 0.64
N LEU A 135 8.78 1.84 0.24
CA LEU A 135 8.29 2.87 1.14
C LEU A 135 6.93 2.44 1.71
N GLU A 136 6.73 2.62 3.01
CA GLU A 136 5.54 2.14 3.72
C GLU A 136 5.05 3.15 4.74
N ASP A 137 3.74 3.30 4.89
CA ASP A 137 3.10 4.11 5.93
C ASP A 137 3.59 5.58 5.99
N ILE A 138 3.87 6.18 4.85
CA ILE A 138 4.22 7.60 4.70
C ILE A 138 2.99 8.37 4.23
N LYS A 139 2.61 9.41 4.99
CA LYS A 139 1.40 10.18 4.69
C LYS A 139 1.45 10.96 3.38
N ALA A 140 0.28 11.17 2.79
CA ALA A 140 0.09 12.11 1.71
C ALA A 140 -0.08 13.56 2.26
N PRO A 141 0.39 14.61 1.55
CA PRO A 141 0.92 14.54 0.18
C PRO A 141 2.41 14.22 0.07
N GLU A 142 3.16 14.18 1.17
CA GLU A 142 4.62 14.06 1.21
C GLU A 142 5.11 12.77 0.52
N CYS A 143 4.38 11.66 0.66
CA CYS A 143 4.74 10.38 0.06
C CYS A 143 4.88 10.43 -1.47
N PHE A 144 4.11 11.28 -2.16
CA PHE A 144 4.18 11.41 -3.62
C PHE A 144 5.52 12.01 -4.07
N GLU A 145 5.96 13.06 -3.39
CA GLU A 145 7.23 13.73 -3.69
C GLU A 145 8.42 12.87 -3.29
N ILE A 146 8.37 12.24 -2.13
CA ILE A 146 9.42 11.34 -1.64
C ILE A 146 9.63 10.20 -2.64
N GLU A 147 8.55 9.51 -3.04
CA GLU A 147 8.67 8.41 -4.00
C GLU A 147 9.19 8.88 -5.36
N ARG A 148 8.62 9.95 -5.90
CA ARG A 148 9.02 10.49 -7.20
C ARG A 148 10.52 10.79 -7.23
N ARG A 149 11.02 11.52 -6.23
CA ARG A 149 12.43 11.90 -6.17
C ARG A 149 13.36 10.72 -5.97
N LEU A 150 13.01 9.78 -5.09
CA LEU A 150 13.84 8.59 -4.89
C LEU A 150 13.91 7.73 -6.16
N LYS A 151 12.81 7.63 -6.94
CA LYS A 151 12.81 6.98 -8.25
C LYS A 151 13.72 7.67 -9.28
N GLU A 152 13.77 8.99 -9.25
CA GLU A 152 14.60 9.78 -10.17
C GLU A 152 16.09 9.81 -9.77
N GLU A 153 16.36 9.72 -8.46
CA GLU A 153 17.69 9.95 -7.89
C GLU A 153 18.45 8.67 -7.52
N LEU A 154 17.81 7.49 -7.61
CA LEU A 154 18.40 6.19 -7.30
C LEU A 154 18.38 5.24 -8.50
N ASP A 155 19.41 4.40 -8.63
CA ASP A 155 19.54 3.40 -9.70
C ASP A 155 18.94 2.03 -9.32
N ILE A 156 18.19 1.94 -8.22
CA ILE A 156 17.50 0.74 -7.76
C ILE A 156 15.99 0.96 -7.76
N PRO A 157 15.16 -0.10 -7.92
CA PRO A 157 13.72 0.02 -7.84
C PRO A 157 13.25 0.63 -6.52
N VAL A 158 12.35 1.61 -6.61
CA VAL A 158 11.67 2.23 -5.46
C VAL A 158 10.17 2.15 -5.68
N MET A 159 9.43 1.71 -4.68
CA MET A 159 7.96 1.62 -4.72
C MET A 159 7.39 2.09 -3.38
N HIS A 160 6.24 2.76 -3.42
CA HIS A 160 5.44 3.02 -2.23
C HIS A 160 4.23 2.08 -2.26
N ASP A 161 4.19 1.09 -1.37
CA ASP A 161 3.20 0.02 -1.44
C ASP A 161 1.76 0.49 -1.20
N ASP A 162 1.55 1.42 -0.26
CA ASP A 162 0.21 2.00 -0.03
C ASP A 162 -0.37 2.67 -1.26
N GLN A 163 0.48 3.17 -2.15
CA GLN A 163 0.06 3.71 -3.43
C GLN A 163 -0.17 2.59 -4.45
N HIS A 164 0.89 1.83 -4.76
CA HIS A 164 0.93 0.97 -5.94
C HIS A 164 0.43 -0.45 -5.66
N GLY A 165 0.70 -1.03 -4.49
CA GLY A 165 0.18 -2.36 -4.13
C GLY A 165 -1.34 -2.37 -4.06
N THR A 166 -1.94 -1.39 -3.38
CA THR A 166 -3.40 -1.23 -3.32
C THR A 166 -3.99 -0.95 -4.71
N ALA A 167 -3.33 -0.12 -5.53
CA ALA A 167 -3.78 0.17 -6.89
C ALA A 167 -3.78 -1.09 -7.77
N ILE A 168 -2.73 -1.90 -7.73
CA ILE A 168 -2.60 -3.14 -8.51
C ILE A 168 -3.71 -4.12 -8.13
N ILE A 169 -3.87 -4.43 -6.84
CA ILE A 169 -4.83 -5.45 -6.43
C ILE A 169 -6.28 -4.98 -6.60
N SER A 170 -6.58 -3.70 -6.32
CA SER A 170 -7.93 -3.17 -6.54
C SER A 170 -8.29 -3.12 -8.03
N SER A 171 -7.33 -2.85 -8.90
CA SER A 171 -7.53 -2.88 -10.35
C SER A 171 -7.76 -4.30 -10.86
N ALA A 172 -7.01 -5.29 -10.38
CA ALA A 172 -7.23 -6.69 -10.69
C ALA A 172 -8.64 -7.13 -10.24
N GLY A 173 -9.05 -6.74 -9.03
CA GLY A 173 -10.40 -6.96 -8.52
C GLY A 173 -11.47 -6.29 -9.38
N LEU A 174 -11.25 -5.03 -9.78
CA LEU A 174 -12.20 -4.28 -10.61
C LEU A 174 -12.40 -4.93 -11.98
N VAL A 175 -11.32 -5.29 -12.68
CA VAL A 175 -11.40 -5.94 -14.00
C VAL A 175 -12.22 -7.22 -13.92
N ASN A 176 -11.98 -8.07 -12.92
CA ASN A 176 -12.74 -9.30 -12.73
C ASN A 176 -14.20 -9.03 -12.32
N ALA A 177 -14.45 -8.09 -11.42
CA ALA A 177 -15.80 -7.72 -11.00
C ALA A 177 -16.63 -7.15 -12.16
N LEU A 178 -16.03 -6.33 -13.03
CA LEU A 178 -16.69 -5.81 -14.23
C LEU A 178 -17.06 -6.93 -15.20
N GLN A 179 -16.18 -7.91 -15.39
CA GLN A 179 -16.48 -9.09 -16.22
C GLN A 179 -17.68 -9.88 -15.66
N VAL A 180 -17.71 -10.12 -14.35
CA VAL A 180 -18.83 -10.81 -13.68
C VAL A 180 -20.12 -10.01 -13.78
N ALA A 181 -20.05 -8.68 -13.63
CA ALA A 181 -21.20 -7.79 -13.74
C ALA A 181 -21.67 -7.54 -15.18
N GLY A 182 -20.91 -7.99 -16.18
CA GLY A 182 -21.20 -7.72 -17.61
C GLY A 182 -21.08 -6.25 -17.98
N LYS A 183 -20.20 -5.49 -17.30
CA LYS A 183 -20.00 -4.05 -17.49
C LYS A 183 -18.67 -3.75 -18.15
N LYS A 184 -18.59 -2.62 -18.86
CA LYS A 184 -17.35 -2.13 -19.46
C LYS A 184 -16.78 -0.98 -18.64
N ILE A 185 -15.46 -0.95 -18.50
CA ILE A 185 -14.77 0.03 -17.65
C ILE A 185 -14.99 1.48 -18.13
N GLU A 186 -15.13 1.67 -19.43
CA GLU A 186 -15.37 2.99 -20.02
C GLU A 186 -16.78 3.54 -19.76
N ASP A 187 -17.74 2.70 -19.40
CA ASP A 187 -19.16 3.08 -19.24
C ASP A 187 -19.57 3.23 -17.78
N VAL A 188 -18.80 2.66 -16.83
CA VAL A 188 -19.18 2.63 -15.41
C VAL A 188 -18.97 3.97 -14.72
N LYS A 189 -19.91 4.27 -13.81
CA LYS A 189 -19.81 5.42 -12.88
C LYS A 189 -19.11 4.95 -11.60
N ILE A 190 -18.02 5.60 -11.27
CA ILE A 190 -17.17 5.21 -10.14
C ILE A 190 -17.22 6.31 -9.07
N VAL A 191 -17.53 5.93 -7.84
CA VAL A 191 -17.45 6.80 -6.66
C VAL A 191 -16.28 6.36 -5.80
N VAL A 192 -15.33 7.27 -5.55
CA VAL A 192 -14.15 7.03 -4.74
C VAL A 192 -14.28 7.82 -3.45
N ASN A 193 -14.44 7.13 -2.33
CA ASN A 193 -14.54 7.76 -1.02
C ASN A 193 -13.21 7.68 -0.28
N GLY A 194 -12.49 8.77 -0.32
CA GLY A 194 -11.10 8.96 0.12
C GLY A 194 -10.30 9.69 -0.95
N ALA A 195 -9.30 10.44 -0.54
CA ALA A 195 -8.41 11.19 -1.44
C ALA A 195 -6.96 11.21 -0.91
N GLY A 196 -6.59 10.14 -0.22
CA GLY A 196 -5.22 9.85 0.22
C GLY A 196 -4.40 9.17 -0.86
N ALA A 197 -3.20 8.70 -0.49
CA ALA A 197 -2.25 8.07 -1.39
C ALA A 197 -2.87 6.90 -2.19
N SER A 198 -3.50 5.95 -1.50
CA SER A 198 -4.13 4.78 -2.12
C SER A 198 -5.27 5.18 -3.08
N ALA A 199 -6.17 6.08 -2.65
CA ALA A 199 -7.31 6.50 -3.47
C ALA A 199 -6.86 7.17 -4.78
N VAL A 200 -5.88 8.05 -4.70
CA VAL A 200 -5.29 8.72 -5.87
C VAL A 200 -4.66 7.71 -6.82
N SER A 201 -3.86 6.79 -6.31
CA SER A 201 -3.13 5.81 -7.12
C SER A 201 -4.07 4.76 -7.75
N CYS A 202 -5.04 4.25 -6.99
CA CYS A 202 -6.08 3.35 -7.53
C CYS A 202 -6.84 4.01 -8.67
N THR A 203 -7.28 5.26 -8.46
CA THR A 203 -8.08 5.97 -9.47
C THR A 203 -7.27 6.29 -10.72
N LYS A 204 -5.99 6.67 -10.58
CA LYS A 204 -5.08 6.85 -11.73
C LYS A 204 -4.93 5.56 -12.54
N LEU A 205 -4.78 4.42 -11.85
CA LEU A 205 -4.65 3.12 -12.54
C LEU A 205 -5.98 2.74 -13.21
N TYR A 206 -7.14 3.00 -12.60
CA TYR A 206 -8.44 2.77 -13.24
C TYR A 206 -8.60 3.59 -14.52
N VAL A 207 -8.17 4.87 -14.51
CA VAL A 207 -8.17 5.71 -15.72
C VAL A 207 -7.25 5.13 -16.79
N SER A 208 -6.06 4.65 -16.43
CA SER A 208 -5.13 4.03 -17.39
C SER A 208 -5.66 2.72 -17.99
N LEU A 209 -6.57 2.03 -17.28
CA LEU A 209 -7.26 0.83 -17.76
C LEU A 209 -8.49 1.15 -18.61
N GLY A 210 -8.86 2.42 -18.75
CA GLY A 210 -9.95 2.87 -19.61
C GLY A 210 -11.15 3.51 -18.91
N ALA A 211 -11.14 3.65 -17.57
CA ALA A 211 -12.19 4.41 -16.89
C ALA A 211 -12.15 5.88 -17.31
N ARG A 212 -13.32 6.44 -17.66
CA ARG A 212 -13.40 7.83 -18.09
C ARG A 212 -13.41 8.76 -16.88
N LEU A 213 -12.56 9.76 -16.89
CA LEU A 213 -12.42 10.70 -15.77
C LEU A 213 -13.74 11.42 -15.44
N GLU A 214 -14.54 11.75 -16.44
CA GLU A 214 -15.86 12.37 -16.29
C GLU A 214 -16.89 11.49 -15.57
N ASN A 215 -16.68 10.17 -15.55
CA ASN A 215 -17.52 9.20 -14.85
C ASN A 215 -17.05 8.94 -13.41
N ILE A 216 -15.98 9.58 -12.97
CA ILE A 216 -15.40 9.38 -11.63
C ILE A 216 -15.77 10.57 -10.74
N VAL A 217 -16.30 10.27 -9.55
CA VAL A 217 -16.53 11.26 -8.49
C VAL A 217 -15.71 10.87 -7.28
N MET A 218 -14.72 11.69 -6.92
CA MET A 218 -13.88 11.51 -5.74
C MET A 218 -14.36 12.41 -4.60
N LEU A 219 -14.32 11.89 -3.37
CA LEU A 219 -14.67 12.60 -2.15
C LEU A 219 -13.52 12.57 -1.14
N ASP A 220 -13.41 13.63 -0.37
CA ASP A 220 -12.60 13.67 0.84
C ASP A 220 -13.47 14.00 2.08
N SER A 221 -12.84 14.27 3.23
CA SER A 221 -13.56 14.61 4.47
C SER A 221 -14.45 15.86 4.41
N LYS A 222 -14.29 16.67 3.37
CA LYS A 222 -15.09 17.88 3.13
C LYS A 222 -16.19 17.68 2.06
N GLY A 223 -16.35 16.44 1.55
CA GLY A 223 -17.33 16.10 0.52
C GLY A 223 -16.72 15.95 -0.88
N VAL A 224 -17.53 16.14 -1.90
CA VAL A 224 -17.12 15.97 -3.31
C VAL A 224 -15.99 16.92 -3.69
N ILE A 225 -14.97 16.37 -4.35
CA ILE A 225 -13.88 17.15 -4.91
C ILE A 225 -14.32 17.76 -6.22
N SER A 226 -14.77 19.01 -6.16
CA SER A 226 -15.25 19.78 -7.32
C SER A 226 -14.25 20.87 -7.72
N LYS A 227 -14.28 21.29 -8.99
CA LYS A 227 -13.42 22.38 -9.49
C LYS A 227 -13.70 23.73 -8.82
N ALA A 228 -14.85 23.90 -8.18
CA ALA A 228 -15.18 25.10 -7.42
C ALA A 228 -14.41 25.23 -6.09
N ARG A 229 -13.81 24.14 -5.59
CA ARG A 229 -13.02 24.13 -4.35
C ARG A 229 -11.64 24.76 -4.55
N THR A 230 -11.25 25.61 -3.60
CA THR A 230 -9.95 26.32 -3.61
C THR A 230 -8.87 25.67 -2.74
N ASP A 231 -9.24 24.69 -1.93
CA ASP A 231 -8.38 24.00 -0.96
C ASP A 231 -7.75 22.71 -1.49
N LEU A 232 -7.76 22.51 -2.79
CA LEU A 232 -7.27 21.29 -3.43
C LEU A 232 -5.76 21.36 -3.72
N ASN A 233 -5.03 20.33 -3.31
CA ASN A 233 -3.68 20.10 -3.81
C ASN A 233 -3.71 19.60 -5.28
N GLU A 234 -2.56 19.51 -5.93
CA GLU A 234 -2.43 19.12 -7.33
C GLU A 234 -3.08 17.75 -7.61
N GLN A 235 -2.83 16.76 -6.76
CA GLN A 235 -3.34 15.39 -6.93
C GLN A 235 -4.87 15.36 -6.89
N LYS A 236 -5.48 16.06 -5.94
CA LYS A 236 -6.94 16.16 -5.84
C LYS A 236 -7.54 16.97 -7.00
N ARG A 237 -6.86 18.02 -7.45
CA ARG A 237 -7.31 18.86 -8.56
C ARG A 237 -7.45 18.08 -9.86
N TYR A 238 -6.60 17.09 -10.08
CA TYR A 238 -6.68 16.20 -11.25
C TYR A 238 -8.05 15.48 -11.34
N PHE A 239 -8.63 15.11 -10.19
CA PHE A 239 -9.91 14.39 -10.11
C PHE A 239 -11.11 15.30 -9.85
N ALA A 240 -10.92 16.62 -9.83
CA ALA A 240 -11.99 17.56 -9.53
C ALA A 240 -13.07 17.57 -10.63
N THR A 241 -14.31 17.25 -10.24
CA THR A 241 -15.46 17.23 -11.15
C THR A 241 -16.05 18.62 -11.39
N ASP A 242 -16.68 18.82 -12.55
CA ASP A 242 -17.51 20.01 -12.87
C ASP A 242 -18.93 19.92 -12.28
N ARG A 243 -19.33 18.80 -11.74
CA ARG A 243 -20.66 18.59 -11.20
C ARG A 243 -20.90 19.48 -9.99
N THR A 244 -21.98 20.26 -10.03
CA THR A 244 -22.42 21.18 -8.97
C THR A 244 -23.70 20.71 -8.27
N ASP A 245 -24.24 19.58 -8.70
CA ASP A 245 -25.49 18.97 -8.22
C ASP A 245 -25.27 17.92 -7.13
N ILE A 246 -24.00 17.61 -6.81
CA ILE A 246 -23.61 16.61 -5.80
C ILE A 246 -22.55 17.19 -4.86
N HIS A 247 -22.74 16.97 -3.55
CA HIS A 247 -21.84 17.47 -2.50
C HIS A 247 -21.42 16.38 -1.51
N THR A 248 -22.27 15.37 -1.35
CA THR A 248 -22.13 14.31 -0.33
C THR A 248 -21.95 12.94 -0.96
N LEU A 249 -21.50 11.95 -0.15
CA LEU A 249 -21.42 10.58 -0.58
C LEU A 249 -22.81 10.01 -0.95
N GLU A 250 -23.84 10.36 -0.18
CA GLU A 250 -25.20 9.91 -0.43
C GLU A 250 -25.74 10.37 -1.77
N GLU A 251 -25.39 11.59 -2.19
CA GLU A 251 -25.78 12.11 -3.49
C GLU A 251 -24.96 11.47 -4.62
N ALA A 252 -23.65 11.33 -4.44
CA ALA A 252 -22.75 10.80 -5.44
C ALA A 252 -22.99 9.32 -5.77
N ILE A 253 -23.36 8.50 -4.76
CA ILE A 253 -23.49 7.05 -4.90
C ILE A 253 -24.73 6.62 -5.68
N LYS A 254 -25.73 7.48 -5.81
CA LYS A 254 -26.99 7.17 -6.53
C LYS A 254 -26.72 6.81 -7.99
N GLY A 255 -27.06 5.57 -8.35
CA GLY A 255 -26.84 5.06 -9.71
C GLY A 255 -25.37 4.84 -10.07
N ALA A 256 -24.45 4.82 -9.09
CA ALA A 256 -23.08 4.45 -9.32
C ALA A 256 -22.93 2.94 -9.50
N ASP A 257 -22.05 2.53 -10.40
CA ASP A 257 -21.72 1.13 -10.66
C ASP A 257 -20.68 0.58 -9.70
N VAL A 258 -19.72 1.44 -9.32
CA VAL A 258 -18.55 1.07 -8.51
C VAL A 258 -18.41 2.04 -7.34
N PHE A 259 -18.24 1.50 -6.15
CA PHE A 259 -17.79 2.21 -4.96
C PHE A 259 -16.40 1.71 -4.57
N LEU A 260 -15.45 2.64 -4.47
CA LEU A 260 -14.11 2.38 -3.91
C LEU A 260 -13.96 3.16 -2.61
N GLY A 261 -13.99 2.45 -1.49
CA GLY A 261 -13.81 3.00 -0.15
C GLY A 261 -12.36 2.88 0.31
N LEU A 262 -11.71 4.01 0.55
CA LEU A 262 -10.34 4.15 1.05
C LEU A 262 -10.28 5.30 2.06
N SER A 263 -11.20 5.30 3.03
CA SER A 263 -11.38 6.40 3.99
C SER A 263 -11.48 5.90 5.43
N LYS A 264 -12.67 5.79 5.96
CA LYS A 264 -12.93 5.33 7.32
C LYS A 264 -14.15 4.41 7.37
N GLY A 265 -14.20 3.57 8.39
CA GLY A 265 -15.29 2.60 8.58
C GLY A 265 -16.68 3.23 8.77
N ASN A 266 -17.70 2.44 8.41
CA ASN A 266 -19.12 2.72 8.68
C ASN A 266 -19.65 4.02 8.03
N VAL A 267 -19.18 4.39 6.85
CA VAL A 267 -19.66 5.58 6.11
C VAL A 267 -20.60 5.27 4.96
N LEU A 268 -20.67 4.00 4.52
CA LEU A 268 -21.56 3.54 3.48
C LEU A 268 -22.76 2.81 4.11
N SER A 269 -23.96 3.35 3.98
CA SER A 269 -25.17 2.72 4.53
C SER A 269 -25.78 1.69 3.59
N GLN A 270 -26.63 0.80 4.10
CA GLN A 270 -27.40 -0.13 3.30
C GLN A 270 -28.28 0.59 2.24
N ASP A 271 -28.88 1.74 2.60
CA ASP A 271 -29.72 2.52 1.67
C ASP A 271 -28.88 3.13 0.52
N MET A 272 -27.66 3.54 0.80
CA MET A 272 -26.72 3.97 -0.22
C MET A 272 -26.43 2.81 -1.20
N VAL A 273 -26.14 1.61 -0.68
CA VAL A 273 -25.91 0.42 -1.55
C VAL A 273 -27.16 0.08 -2.38
N ARG A 274 -28.37 0.17 -1.79
CA ARG A 274 -29.63 -0.03 -2.52
C ARG A 274 -29.83 0.96 -3.66
N SER A 275 -29.31 2.18 -3.53
CA SER A 275 -29.42 3.26 -4.52
C SER A 275 -28.46 3.14 -5.71
N MET A 276 -27.48 2.25 -5.63
CA MET A 276 -26.51 2.00 -6.71
C MET A 276 -27.16 1.33 -7.94
N ALA A 277 -26.44 1.32 -9.06
CA ALA A 277 -26.83 0.63 -10.28
C ALA A 277 -26.99 -0.89 -10.06
N PRO A 278 -27.68 -1.62 -10.95
CA PRO A 278 -27.75 -3.10 -10.91
C PRO A 278 -26.35 -3.73 -10.92
N MET A 279 -26.18 -4.86 -10.22
CA MET A 279 -24.90 -5.56 -10.06
C MET A 279 -23.80 -4.60 -9.59
N PRO A 280 -23.97 -3.90 -8.41
CA PRO A 280 -23.01 -2.92 -7.95
C PRO A 280 -21.74 -3.59 -7.46
N ILE A 281 -20.59 -2.96 -7.72
CA ILE A 281 -19.29 -3.38 -7.24
C ILE A 281 -18.94 -2.50 -6.05
N VAL A 282 -18.73 -3.12 -4.88
CA VAL A 282 -18.44 -2.40 -3.63
C VAL A 282 -17.11 -2.90 -3.05
N PHE A 283 -16.08 -2.08 -3.14
CA PHE A 283 -14.77 -2.30 -2.52
C PHE A 283 -14.66 -1.42 -1.27
N ALA A 284 -14.95 -2.00 -0.10
CA ALA A 284 -14.88 -1.32 1.19
C ALA A 284 -13.56 -1.67 1.88
N LEU A 285 -12.51 -0.91 1.60
CA LEU A 285 -11.12 -1.26 1.88
C LEU A 285 -10.54 -0.60 3.12
N ALA A 286 -11.30 0.23 3.85
CA ALA A 286 -10.87 0.82 5.11
C ALA A 286 -10.53 -0.27 6.15
N ASN A 287 -9.42 -0.09 6.87
CA ASN A 287 -8.94 -0.99 7.91
C ASN A 287 -8.81 -0.25 9.26
N PRO A 288 -9.12 -0.90 10.40
CA PRO A 288 -9.59 -2.29 10.55
C PRO A 288 -11.09 -2.49 10.28
N THR A 289 -11.87 -1.41 10.18
CA THR A 289 -13.32 -1.44 9.97
C THR A 289 -13.63 -0.97 8.56
N PRO A 290 -14.30 -1.77 7.71
CA PRO A 290 -14.66 -1.38 6.35
C PRO A 290 -15.75 -0.29 6.34
N GLU A 291 -15.91 0.41 5.22
CA GLU A 291 -16.94 1.45 5.03
C GLU A 291 -18.36 0.92 5.21
N ILE A 292 -18.58 -0.36 4.91
CA ILE A 292 -19.78 -1.15 5.22
C ILE A 292 -19.35 -2.58 5.52
N SER A 293 -20.02 -3.27 6.45
CA SER A 293 -19.74 -4.69 6.70
C SER A 293 -20.15 -5.55 5.50
N TYR A 294 -19.53 -6.71 5.35
CA TYR A 294 -19.91 -7.67 4.31
C TYR A 294 -21.37 -8.09 4.45
N GLU A 295 -21.80 -8.36 5.69
CA GLU A 295 -23.16 -8.79 6.02
C GLU A 295 -24.18 -7.70 5.67
N ASP A 296 -23.91 -6.45 5.99
CA ASP A 296 -24.80 -5.32 5.69
C ASP A 296 -24.92 -5.06 4.18
N ALA A 297 -23.82 -5.18 3.44
CA ALA A 297 -23.83 -5.03 1.99
C ALA A 297 -24.65 -6.12 1.32
N MET A 298 -24.45 -7.39 1.72
CA MET A 298 -25.23 -8.53 1.21
C MET A 298 -26.71 -8.47 1.60
N ALA A 299 -27.01 -7.97 2.82
CA ALA A 299 -28.40 -7.76 3.25
C ALA A 299 -29.08 -6.59 2.51
N ALA A 300 -28.31 -5.59 2.09
CA ALA A 300 -28.85 -4.49 1.29
C ALA A 300 -29.23 -4.95 -0.12
N ARG A 301 -28.37 -5.75 -0.78
CA ARG A 301 -28.56 -6.22 -2.15
C ARG A 301 -27.86 -7.56 -2.38
N PRO A 302 -28.59 -8.61 -2.75
CA PRO A 302 -28.00 -9.94 -3.02
C PRO A 302 -27.14 -10.01 -4.29
N ASP A 303 -27.29 -9.03 -5.21
CA ASP A 303 -26.51 -8.92 -6.45
C ASP A 303 -25.24 -8.08 -6.31
N VAL A 304 -24.87 -7.63 -5.09
CA VAL A 304 -23.66 -6.85 -4.86
C VAL A 304 -22.40 -7.72 -5.01
N LEU A 305 -21.42 -7.24 -5.76
CA LEU A 305 -20.07 -7.80 -5.80
C LEU A 305 -19.24 -7.10 -4.74
N MET A 306 -19.13 -7.72 -3.56
CA MET A 306 -18.50 -7.14 -2.37
C MET A 306 -17.10 -7.65 -2.17
N ALA A 307 -16.15 -6.72 -1.87
CA ALA A 307 -14.83 -7.03 -1.39
C ALA A 307 -14.42 -6.12 -0.23
N THR A 308 -13.53 -6.61 0.63
CA THR A 308 -12.94 -5.86 1.74
C THR A 308 -11.42 -6.00 1.75
N GLY A 309 -10.71 -5.16 2.51
CA GLY A 309 -9.28 -5.30 2.75
C GLY A 309 -8.91 -6.41 3.74
N ARG A 310 -9.89 -7.13 4.30
CA ARG A 310 -9.70 -8.11 5.38
C ARG A 310 -9.62 -9.52 4.85
N SER A 311 -8.73 -10.34 5.45
CA SER A 311 -8.55 -11.75 5.11
C SER A 311 -9.63 -12.69 5.68
N ASP A 312 -10.47 -12.20 6.60
CA ASP A 312 -11.53 -12.97 7.24
C ASP A 312 -12.90 -12.85 6.52
N TYR A 313 -12.93 -12.15 5.37
CA TYR A 313 -14.09 -12.04 4.48
C TYR A 313 -13.78 -12.56 3.08
N PRO A 314 -14.80 -12.94 2.30
CA PRO A 314 -14.64 -13.28 0.88
C PRO A 314 -14.10 -12.10 0.07
N ASN A 315 -13.40 -12.40 -1.05
CA ASN A 315 -12.88 -11.41 -1.99
C ASN A 315 -11.98 -10.37 -1.33
N GLN A 316 -10.91 -10.81 -0.70
CA GLN A 316 -9.93 -9.92 -0.10
C GLN A 316 -9.24 -9.05 -1.17
N ILE A 317 -9.30 -7.72 -1.01
CA ILE A 317 -8.51 -6.74 -1.77
C ILE A 317 -7.61 -6.01 -0.77
N ASN A 318 -6.38 -6.48 -0.65
CA ASN A 318 -5.36 -5.92 0.21
C ASN A 318 -4.03 -5.89 -0.56
N ASN A 319 -3.22 -4.86 -0.33
CA ASN A 319 -1.94 -4.68 -1.01
C ASN A 319 -1.04 -5.92 -0.91
N VAL A 320 -1.10 -6.65 0.19
CA VAL A 320 -0.33 -7.88 0.41
C VAL A 320 -0.56 -8.96 -0.66
N ILE A 321 -1.72 -8.99 -1.29
CA ILE A 321 -2.02 -9.96 -2.36
C ILE A 321 -1.33 -9.57 -3.67
N GLY A 322 -0.88 -8.34 -3.79
CA GLY A 322 -0.12 -7.85 -4.94
C GLY A 322 1.38 -8.20 -4.93
N PHE A 323 1.86 -8.79 -3.82
CA PHE A 323 3.27 -9.20 -3.67
C PHE A 323 3.65 -10.41 -4.50
#